data_809c357a66fe20281d17584e51ca9e55
#
_entry.id   809c357a66fe20281d17584e51ca9e55
#
_cell.length_a   1.000
_cell.length_b   1.000
_cell.length_c   1.000
_cell.angle_alpha   90.00
_cell.angle_beta   90.00
_cell.angle_gamma   90.00
#
_symmetry.space_group_name_H-M   'P 1'
#
loop_
_entity.id
_entity.type
_entity.pdbx_description
1 polymer ?
#
loop_
_entity_poly.entity_id
_entity_poly.type
_entity_poly.pdbx_seq_one_letter_code
_entity_poly.pdbx_strand_id
1 'polypeptide(L)'
;VVVGDLRGQVGSTRLGAERLIALSDEYGIDTLVEAMQSLIDRTRTRVKAEIGSWPDGEAEAEGFMDHDGADLNTPVKIHVRTIKKGDKLTIDFSGSDPQTKGPINTPAQTCKAISLLATIAASDPTIPVNAGAFDALDFVLPDGMVVSPTFPATVNHYFPTSHLAYACVVAALGKLNPARAVAPPGLGNGAIAIGYKEGRNGKPTVQYELMVTSLGGTADHDGTPMVMGMCHFTPSTPVEIVETEYPIRIRKFDIWRDSAGAGRT
;
A
#
# COMPACT_ATOMS: atom_id res chain seq x y z
N VAL A 1 10.20 -16.25 -17.65
CA VAL A 1 9.63 -15.15 -16.86
C VAL A 1 10.74 -14.52 -16.03
N VAL A 2 11.30 -15.14 -15.00
CA VAL A 2 12.31 -14.56 -14.07
C VAL A 2 13.50 -13.89 -14.78
N VAL A 3 14.09 -14.52 -15.81
CA VAL A 3 15.19 -13.95 -16.59
C VAL A 3 14.75 -12.68 -17.33
N GLY A 4 13.50 -12.66 -17.83
CA GLY A 4 12.92 -11.47 -18.46
C GLY A 4 12.77 -10.31 -17.47
N ASP A 5 12.30 -10.59 -16.26
CA ASP A 5 12.13 -9.60 -15.19
C ASP A 5 13.48 -9.01 -14.76
N LEU A 6 14.51 -9.85 -14.58
CA LEU A 6 15.87 -9.38 -14.28
C LEU A 6 16.46 -8.50 -15.40
N ARG A 7 16.24 -8.88 -16.68
CA ARG A 7 16.66 -8.03 -17.81
C ARG A 7 15.91 -6.70 -17.83
N GLY A 8 14.62 -6.72 -17.51
CA GLY A 8 13.81 -5.50 -17.37
C GLY A 8 14.33 -4.57 -16.27
N GLN A 9 14.68 -5.11 -15.11
CA GLN A 9 15.28 -4.35 -14.02
C GLN A 9 16.63 -3.73 -14.42
N VAL A 10 17.51 -4.49 -15.05
CA VAL A 10 18.79 -3.98 -15.57
C VAL A 10 18.58 -2.93 -16.67
N GLY A 11 17.60 -3.15 -17.56
CA GLY A 11 17.24 -2.18 -18.60
C GLY A 11 16.72 -0.87 -18.02
N SER A 12 15.86 -0.92 -17.02
CA SER A 12 15.30 0.29 -16.37
C SER A 12 16.37 1.10 -15.62
N THR A 13 17.33 0.44 -14.95
CA THR A 13 18.44 1.15 -14.29
C THR A 13 19.36 1.84 -15.30
N ARG A 14 19.65 1.21 -16.44
CA ARG A 14 20.44 1.84 -17.52
C ARG A 14 19.72 3.05 -18.11
N LEU A 15 18.43 2.90 -18.44
CA LEU A 15 17.63 4.01 -18.95
C LEU A 15 17.55 5.16 -17.94
N GLY A 16 17.40 4.84 -16.64
CA GLY A 16 17.43 5.85 -15.58
C GLY A 16 18.75 6.63 -15.55
N ALA A 17 19.88 5.93 -15.64
CA ALA A 17 21.20 6.56 -15.70
C ALA A 17 21.35 7.47 -16.95
N GLU A 18 20.97 6.97 -18.13
CA GLU A 18 21.01 7.74 -19.38
C GLU A 18 20.16 9.03 -19.29
N ARG A 19 18.96 8.95 -18.70
CA ARG A 19 18.08 10.11 -18.50
C ARG A 19 18.67 11.14 -17.53
N LEU A 20 19.29 10.69 -16.44
CA LEU A 20 19.93 11.58 -15.47
C LEU A 20 21.15 12.27 -16.09
N ILE A 21 21.96 11.55 -16.88
CA ILE A 21 23.10 12.12 -17.62
C ILE A 21 22.59 13.19 -18.60
N ALA A 22 21.56 12.90 -19.38
CA ALA A 22 21.00 13.85 -20.33
C ALA A 22 20.48 15.13 -19.64
N LEU A 23 19.83 15.01 -18.49
CA LEU A 23 19.42 16.17 -17.68
C LEU A 23 20.63 16.95 -17.14
N SER A 24 21.69 16.23 -16.71
CA SER A 24 22.93 16.86 -16.26
C SER A 24 23.66 17.61 -17.39
N ASP A 25 23.63 17.07 -18.61
CA ASP A 25 24.22 17.72 -19.78
C ASP A 25 23.42 18.98 -20.21
N GLU A 26 22.08 18.95 -20.03
CA GLU A 26 21.21 20.06 -20.38
C GLU A 26 21.24 21.21 -19.37
N TYR A 27 21.21 20.90 -18.07
CA TYR A 27 21.06 21.90 -17.00
C TYR A 27 22.30 22.09 -16.13
N GLY A 28 23.29 21.22 -16.26
CA GLY A 28 24.46 21.14 -15.39
C GLY A 28 24.18 20.31 -14.13
N ILE A 29 25.21 19.57 -13.68
CA ILE A 29 25.09 18.65 -12.54
C ILE A 29 24.72 19.37 -11.23
N ASP A 30 25.29 20.53 -10.97
CA ASP A 30 25.04 21.29 -9.75
C ASP A 30 23.57 21.75 -9.70
N THR A 31 23.05 22.27 -10.81
CA THR A 31 21.64 22.68 -10.94
C THR A 31 20.69 21.49 -10.73
N LEU A 32 21.03 20.32 -11.30
CA LEU A 32 20.21 19.12 -11.15
C LEU A 32 20.16 18.66 -9.68
N VAL A 33 21.31 18.62 -9.00
CA VAL A 33 21.39 18.22 -7.59
C VAL A 33 20.64 19.21 -6.70
N GLU A 34 20.78 20.51 -6.94
CA GLU A 34 20.08 21.56 -6.21
C GLU A 34 18.56 21.46 -6.40
N ALA A 35 18.11 21.20 -7.63
CA ALA A 35 16.68 20.99 -7.93
C ALA A 35 16.11 19.76 -7.22
N MET A 36 16.84 18.64 -7.19
CA MET A 36 16.44 17.44 -6.44
C MET A 36 16.32 17.74 -4.94
N GLN A 37 17.30 18.43 -4.35
CA GLN A 37 17.27 18.80 -2.93
C GLN A 37 16.12 19.75 -2.64
N SER A 38 15.90 20.73 -3.49
CA SER A 38 14.78 21.69 -3.37
C SER A 38 13.41 20.97 -3.38
N LEU A 39 13.22 19.96 -4.23
CA LEU A 39 12.01 19.15 -4.27
C LEU A 39 11.80 18.38 -2.95
N ILE A 40 12.86 17.80 -2.39
CA ILE A 40 12.81 17.08 -1.12
C ILE A 40 12.44 18.06 0.03
N ASP A 41 13.11 19.20 0.10
CA ASP A 41 12.89 20.19 1.16
C ASP A 41 11.49 20.83 1.08
N ARG A 42 11.02 21.11 -0.13
CA ARG A 42 9.66 21.60 -0.37
C ARG A 42 8.60 20.59 0.05
N THR A 43 8.82 19.31 -0.26
CA THR A 43 7.91 18.25 0.17
C THR A 43 7.87 18.12 1.68
N ARG A 44 9.03 18.09 2.33
CA ARG A 44 9.14 18.05 3.80
C ARG A 44 8.38 19.21 4.46
N THR A 45 8.58 20.41 3.93
CA THR A 45 7.89 21.62 4.43
C THR A 45 6.38 21.52 4.30
N ARG A 46 5.88 21.03 3.15
CA ARG A 46 4.44 20.86 2.94
C ARG A 46 3.84 19.82 3.88
N VAL A 47 4.46 18.65 4.03
CA VAL A 47 3.97 17.59 4.94
C VAL A 47 3.95 18.10 6.38
N LYS A 48 5.01 18.78 6.83
CA LYS A 48 5.07 19.35 8.18
C LYS A 48 4.01 20.44 8.41
N ALA A 49 3.77 21.29 7.42
CA ALA A 49 2.73 22.32 7.51
C ALA A 49 1.33 21.69 7.60
N GLU A 50 1.08 20.65 6.81
CA GLU A 50 -0.20 19.92 6.85
C GLU A 50 -0.39 19.24 8.22
N ILE A 51 0.57 18.45 8.69
CA ILE A 51 0.52 17.81 10.01
C ILE A 51 0.38 18.87 11.12
N GLY A 52 1.10 20.01 11.00
CA GLY A 52 1.04 21.10 11.96
C GLY A 52 -0.36 21.73 12.10
N SER A 53 -1.18 21.63 11.07
CA SER A 53 -2.57 22.11 11.08
C SER A 53 -3.55 21.20 11.84
N TRP A 54 -3.17 19.97 12.13
CA TRP A 54 -4.02 19.01 12.82
C TRP A 54 -4.02 19.24 14.34
N PRO A 55 -5.05 18.77 15.08
CA PRO A 55 -5.04 18.83 16.54
C PRO A 55 -3.94 17.96 17.13
N ASP A 56 -3.28 18.41 18.19
CA ASP A 56 -2.39 17.57 18.99
C ASP A 56 -3.20 16.50 19.72
N GLY A 57 -2.65 15.28 19.78
CA GLY A 57 -3.33 14.17 20.45
C GLY A 57 -2.74 12.84 20.04
N GLU A 58 -3.42 11.79 20.48
CA GLU A 58 -3.10 10.41 20.13
C GLU A 58 -4.36 9.61 19.87
N ALA A 59 -4.24 8.62 19.00
CA ALA A 59 -5.32 7.69 18.70
C ALA A 59 -4.77 6.32 18.34
N GLU A 60 -5.57 5.30 18.56
CA GLU A 60 -5.20 3.91 18.33
C GLU A 60 -6.23 3.21 17.45
N ALA A 61 -5.76 2.25 16.68
CA ALA A 61 -6.60 1.33 15.93
C ALA A 61 -5.93 -0.04 15.86
N GLU A 62 -6.73 -1.07 15.78
CA GLU A 62 -6.27 -2.44 15.62
C GLU A 62 -7.13 -3.19 14.62
N GLY A 63 -6.58 -4.25 14.08
CA GLY A 63 -7.25 -5.16 13.19
C GLY A 63 -6.59 -6.54 13.26
N PHE A 64 -7.29 -7.54 12.74
CA PHE A 64 -6.87 -8.92 12.83
C PHE A 64 -6.91 -9.56 11.46
N MET A 65 -5.90 -10.35 11.15
CA MET A 65 -5.98 -11.38 10.12
C MET A 65 -6.42 -12.68 10.77
N ASP A 66 -7.22 -13.46 10.06
CA ASP A 66 -7.79 -14.69 10.62
C ASP A 66 -6.71 -15.69 11.03
N HIS A 67 -5.61 -15.75 10.28
CA HIS A 67 -4.47 -16.65 10.53
C HIS A 67 -3.25 -16.27 9.69
N ASP A 68 -2.09 -16.89 9.98
CA ASP A 68 -0.84 -16.65 9.24
C ASP A 68 -0.62 -17.60 8.03
N GLY A 69 -1.55 -18.50 7.76
CA GLY A 69 -1.45 -19.52 6.71
C GLY A 69 -0.70 -20.79 7.14
N ALA A 70 0.03 -20.76 8.26
CA ALA A 70 0.69 -21.94 8.84
C ALA A 70 -0.07 -22.46 10.07
N ASP A 71 -0.54 -21.58 10.95
CA ASP A 71 -1.47 -21.86 12.03
C ASP A 71 -2.83 -21.25 11.69
N LEU A 72 -3.81 -22.10 11.35
CA LEU A 72 -5.14 -21.66 10.92
C LEU A 72 -6.08 -21.28 12.08
N ASN A 73 -5.66 -21.43 13.31
CA ASN A 73 -6.49 -21.23 14.49
C ASN A 73 -6.12 -19.98 15.31
N THR A 74 -5.02 -19.31 14.95
CA THR A 74 -4.52 -18.18 15.69
C THR A 74 -4.61 -16.90 14.86
N PRO A 75 -5.48 -15.96 15.23
CA PRO A 75 -5.52 -14.64 14.60
C PRO A 75 -4.21 -13.90 14.81
N VAL A 76 -3.88 -13.02 13.86
CA VAL A 76 -2.68 -12.17 13.92
C VAL A 76 -3.10 -10.71 14.00
N LYS A 77 -2.71 -10.05 15.09
CA LYS A 77 -3.07 -8.67 15.38
C LYS A 77 -2.08 -7.67 14.78
N ILE A 78 -2.62 -6.66 14.14
CA ILE A 78 -1.92 -5.41 13.83
C ILE A 78 -2.50 -4.31 14.71
N HIS A 79 -1.64 -3.61 15.42
CA HIS A 79 -2.00 -2.47 16.25
C HIS A 79 -1.19 -1.25 15.84
N VAL A 80 -1.84 -0.11 15.77
CA VAL A 80 -1.23 1.17 15.44
C VAL A 80 -1.64 2.21 16.46
N ARG A 81 -0.67 2.94 16.98
CA ARG A 81 -0.87 4.17 17.74
C ARG A 81 -0.27 5.33 16.96
N THR A 82 -1.06 6.36 16.71
CA THR A 82 -0.62 7.60 16.10
C THR A 82 -0.52 8.68 17.17
N ILE A 83 0.61 9.39 17.22
CA ILE A 83 0.89 10.45 18.19
C ILE A 83 1.27 11.70 17.42
N LYS A 84 0.45 12.73 17.48
CA LYS A 84 0.69 14.02 16.83
C LYS A 84 1.04 15.07 17.88
N LYS A 85 2.19 15.74 17.68
CA LYS A 85 2.66 16.83 18.54
C LYS A 85 3.38 17.90 17.72
N GLY A 86 2.81 19.10 17.65
CA GLY A 86 3.34 20.18 16.81
C GLY A 86 3.30 19.82 15.33
N ASP A 87 4.42 19.83 14.64
CA ASP A 87 4.57 19.44 13.24
C ASP A 87 5.05 17.99 13.03
N LYS A 88 5.03 17.17 14.10
CA LYS A 88 5.48 15.78 14.10
C LYS A 88 4.32 14.82 14.24
N LEU A 89 4.39 13.73 13.49
CA LEU A 89 3.50 12.58 13.57
C LEU A 89 4.35 11.33 13.75
N THR A 90 4.13 10.63 14.87
CA THR A 90 4.73 9.32 15.15
C THR A 90 3.70 8.23 14.87
N ILE A 91 4.09 7.20 14.14
CA ILE A 91 3.28 6.01 13.85
C ILE A 91 3.97 4.83 14.52
N ASP A 92 3.34 4.30 15.56
CA ASP A 92 3.88 3.27 16.44
C ASP A 92 3.12 1.96 16.28
N PHE A 93 3.85 0.91 15.88
CA PHE A 93 3.33 -0.44 15.68
C PHE A 93 3.74 -1.42 16.78
N SER A 94 4.35 -0.95 17.87
CA SER A 94 4.88 -1.81 18.95
C SER A 94 3.82 -2.71 19.64
N GLY A 95 2.53 -2.39 19.47
CA GLY A 95 1.41 -3.19 19.98
C GLY A 95 0.96 -4.34 19.05
N SER A 96 1.58 -4.51 17.87
CA SER A 96 1.30 -5.60 16.94
C SER A 96 1.87 -6.93 17.44
N ASP A 97 1.42 -8.05 16.87
CA ASP A 97 1.93 -9.37 17.23
C ASP A 97 3.35 -9.60 16.73
N PRO A 98 4.09 -10.54 17.35
CA PRO A 98 5.38 -10.99 16.86
C PRO A 98 5.31 -11.52 15.41
N GLN A 99 6.47 -11.58 14.76
CA GLN A 99 6.58 -12.22 13.44
C GLN A 99 6.08 -13.66 13.48
N THR A 100 5.41 -14.06 12.41
CA THR A 100 4.79 -15.37 12.30
C THR A 100 5.63 -16.35 11.47
N LYS A 101 5.32 -17.64 11.56
CA LYS A 101 5.92 -18.69 10.72
C LYS A 101 5.38 -18.68 9.30
N GLY A 102 4.15 -18.19 9.12
CA GLY A 102 3.50 -18.04 7.84
C GLY A 102 4.10 -16.93 6.97
N PRO A 103 3.74 -16.87 5.67
CA PRO A 103 4.40 -15.97 4.72
C PRO A 103 3.90 -14.53 4.75
N ILE A 104 3.05 -14.18 5.72
CA ILE A 104 2.32 -12.91 5.76
C ILE A 104 3.08 -11.74 6.38
N ASN A 105 4.29 -11.95 6.91
CA ASN A 105 5.06 -10.86 7.52
C ASN A 105 5.35 -9.75 6.51
N THR A 106 5.27 -8.51 6.95
CA THR A 106 5.48 -7.33 6.12
C THR A 106 6.83 -6.67 6.44
N PRO A 107 7.74 -6.49 5.47
CA PRO A 107 9.00 -5.80 5.71
C PRO A 107 8.80 -4.39 6.28
N ALA A 108 9.66 -3.97 7.21
CA ALA A 108 9.57 -2.67 7.87
C ALA A 108 9.51 -1.49 6.87
N GLN A 109 10.25 -1.57 5.78
CA GLN A 109 10.23 -0.52 4.74
C GLN A 109 8.86 -0.45 4.03
N THR A 110 8.24 -1.59 3.77
CA THR A 110 6.87 -1.63 3.22
C THR A 110 5.89 -1.03 4.23
N CYS A 111 6.00 -1.37 5.51
CA CYS A 111 5.17 -0.82 6.57
C CYS A 111 5.30 0.72 6.66
N LYS A 112 6.51 1.26 6.60
CA LYS A 112 6.75 2.71 6.52
C LYS A 112 6.11 3.34 5.28
N ALA A 113 6.27 2.70 4.11
CA ALA A 113 5.73 3.22 2.85
C ALA A 113 4.20 3.31 2.88
N ILE A 114 3.50 2.26 3.34
CA ILE A 114 2.04 2.28 3.44
C ILE A 114 1.54 3.26 4.49
N SER A 115 2.29 3.46 5.58
CA SER A 115 1.96 4.45 6.61
C SER A 115 2.08 5.88 6.07
N LEU A 116 3.10 6.15 5.26
CA LEU A 116 3.22 7.43 4.55
C LEU A 116 2.03 7.62 3.60
N LEU A 117 1.68 6.61 2.80
CA LEU A 117 0.53 6.69 1.89
C LEU A 117 -0.78 6.96 2.64
N ALA A 118 -1.00 6.30 3.77
CA ALA A 118 -2.14 6.55 4.64
C ALA A 118 -2.17 8.00 5.16
N THR A 119 -1.01 8.53 5.54
CA THR A 119 -0.88 9.91 6.00
C THR A 119 -1.17 10.91 4.87
N ILE A 120 -0.66 10.67 3.66
CA ILE A 120 -0.94 11.52 2.48
C ILE A 120 -2.43 11.45 2.09
N ALA A 121 -3.05 10.27 2.15
CA ALA A 121 -4.49 10.11 1.87
C ALA A 121 -5.36 10.89 2.87
N ALA A 122 -4.96 10.95 4.14
CA ALA A 122 -5.64 11.72 5.19
C ALA A 122 -5.23 13.21 5.22
N SER A 123 -4.36 13.67 4.32
CA SER A 123 -3.86 15.04 4.25
C SER A 123 -4.15 15.66 2.88
N ASP A 124 -3.13 16.16 2.22
CA ASP A 124 -3.20 16.73 0.88
C ASP A 124 -2.65 15.71 -0.15
N PRO A 125 -3.52 15.07 -0.96
CA PRO A 125 -3.10 14.05 -1.92
C PRO A 125 -2.22 14.60 -3.05
N THR A 126 -2.05 15.91 -3.17
CA THR A 126 -1.16 16.55 -4.15
C THR A 126 0.29 16.65 -3.66
N ILE A 127 0.58 16.25 -2.44
CA ILE A 127 1.95 16.23 -1.92
C ILE A 127 2.74 15.12 -2.62
N PRO A 128 3.90 15.44 -3.22
CA PRO A 128 4.74 14.42 -3.85
C PRO A 128 5.27 13.40 -2.84
N VAL A 129 5.28 12.13 -3.20
CA VAL A 129 5.87 11.06 -2.39
C VAL A 129 7.37 10.95 -2.72
N ASN A 130 8.21 11.49 -1.84
CA ASN A 130 9.67 11.40 -1.93
C ASN A 130 10.29 11.35 -0.52
N ALA A 131 11.62 11.37 -0.42
CA ALA A 131 12.35 11.31 0.85
C ALA A 131 11.90 12.40 1.86
N GLY A 132 11.57 13.60 1.39
CA GLY A 132 11.10 14.69 2.25
C GLY A 132 9.78 14.39 2.96
N ALA A 133 8.92 13.58 2.36
CA ALA A 133 7.69 13.15 3.00
C ALA A 133 7.97 12.12 4.12
N PHE A 134 8.91 11.21 3.92
CA PHE A 134 9.34 10.28 4.97
C PHE A 134 9.99 10.99 6.15
N ASP A 135 10.82 12.01 5.89
CA ASP A 135 11.53 12.78 6.93
C ASP A 135 10.59 13.57 7.86
N ALA A 136 9.33 13.75 7.47
CA ALA A 136 8.33 14.42 8.29
C ALA A 136 7.62 13.49 9.29
N LEU A 137 7.85 12.17 9.17
CA LEU A 137 7.20 11.13 9.98
C LEU A 137 8.23 10.38 10.83
N ASP A 138 7.85 10.08 12.05
CA ASP A 138 8.59 9.18 12.93
C ASP A 138 7.89 7.81 12.95
N PHE A 139 8.68 6.71 12.93
CA PHE A 139 8.16 5.35 12.95
C PHE A 139 8.73 4.56 14.11
N VAL A 140 7.87 3.89 14.87
CA VAL A 140 8.26 2.92 15.89
C VAL A 140 7.88 1.53 15.39
N LEU A 141 8.89 0.76 14.97
CA LEU A 141 8.78 -0.57 14.39
C LEU A 141 9.82 -1.47 15.07
N PRO A 142 9.53 -2.04 16.25
CA PRO A 142 10.46 -2.94 16.92
C PRO A 142 10.76 -4.17 16.05
N ASP A 143 12.01 -4.62 16.09
CA ASP A 143 12.42 -5.81 15.35
C ASP A 143 11.67 -7.07 15.81
N GLY A 144 11.40 -7.98 14.89
CA GLY A 144 10.76 -9.25 15.19
C GLY A 144 9.22 -9.20 15.29
N MET A 145 8.60 -8.11 14.88
CA MET A 145 7.14 -8.01 14.77
C MET A 145 6.67 -8.45 13.37
N VAL A 146 5.39 -8.78 13.23
CA VAL A 146 4.80 -9.15 11.93
C VAL A 146 4.90 -8.03 10.88
N VAL A 147 5.05 -6.79 11.31
CA VAL A 147 5.22 -5.58 10.48
C VAL A 147 6.67 -5.11 10.35
N SER A 148 7.60 -5.80 10.98
CA SER A 148 9.05 -5.53 10.97
C SER A 148 9.83 -6.81 11.27
N PRO A 149 9.63 -7.88 10.48
CA PRO A 149 10.22 -9.17 10.74
C PRO A 149 11.74 -9.15 10.54
N THR A 150 12.42 -10.04 11.28
CA THR A 150 13.84 -10.31 11.10
C THR A 150 14.04 -11.65 10.41
N PHE A 151 15.18 -11.79 9.72
CA PHE A 151 15.56 -13.05 9.09
C PHE A 151 15.56 -14.20 10.15
N PRO A 152 15.06 -15.40 9.81
CA PRO A 152 14.63 -15.91 8.49
C PRO A 152 13.10 -15.88 8.23
N ALA A 153 12.36 -14.95 8.82
CA ALA A 153 10.92 -14.86 8.62
C ALA A 153 10.55 -14.71 7.13
N THR A 154 9.49 -15.39 6.73
CA THR A 154 9.01 -15.37 5.36
C THR A 154 8.12 -14.16 5.10
N VAL A 155 8.33 -13.48 3.96
CA VAL A 155 7.62 -12.25 3.57
C VAL A 155 6.98 -12.35 2.18
N ASN A 156 6.84 -13.57 1.65
CA ASN A 156 6.39 -13.77 0.27
C ASN A 156 4.96 -13.30 0.02
N HIS A 157 4.12 -13.33 1.04
CA HIS A 157 2.70 -12.93 0.95
C HIS A 157 2.39 -11.78 1.92
N TYR A 158 3.17 -10.71 1.86
CA TYR A 158 3.06 -9.55 2.76
C TYR A 158 1.84 -8.66 2.51
N PHE A 159 1.16 -8.79 1.37
CA PHE A 159 0.05 -7.90 0.97
C PHE A 159 -1.10 -7.83 1.99
N PRO A 160 -1.67 -8.93 2.50
CA PRO A 160 -2.77 -8.85 3.46
C PRO A 160 -2.41 -8.04 4.71
N THR A 161 -1.20 -8.28 5.25
CA THR A 161 -0.69 -7.56 6.42
C THR A 161 -0.48 -6.07 6.12
N SER A 162 0.08 -5.74 4.97
CA SER A 162 0.29 -4.34 4.59
C SER A 162 -1.03 -3.61 4.38
N HIS A 163 -2.05 -4.25 3.78
CA HIS A 163 -3.39 -3.67 3.65
C HIS A 163 -4.05 -3.43 5.00
N LEU A 164 -3.97 -4.40 5.90
CA LEU A 164 -4.52 -4.25 7.24
C LEU A 164 -3.78 -3.16 8.03
N ALA A 165 -2.46 -3.10 7.93
CA ALA A 165 -1.67 -2.04 8.56
C ALA A 165 -2.04 -0.65 8.01
N TYR A 166 -2.22 -0.51 6.69
CA TYR A 166 -2.74 0.71 6.07
C TYR A 166 -4.10 1.09 6.66
N ALA A 167 -5.04 0.15 6.73
CA ALA A 167 -6.36 0.38 7.27
C ALA A 167 -6.33 0.83 8.74
N CYS A 168 -5.46 0.21 9.57
CA CYS A 168 -5.28 0.62 10.95
C CYS A 168 -4.69 2.05 11.06
N VAL A 169 -3.72 2.41 10.22
CA VAL A 169 -3.18 3.78 10.19
C VAL A 169 -4.26 4.78 9.81
N VAL A 170 -5.01 4.54 8.73
CA VAL A 170 -6.11 5.40 8.28
C VAL A 170 -7.16 5.55 9.38
N ALA A 171 -7.54 4.46 10.04
CA ALA A 171 -8.52 4.49 11.13
C ALA A 171 -8.02 5.27 12.35
N ALA A 172 -6.74 5.11 12.73
CA ALA A 172 -6.15 5.89 13.82
C ALA A 172 -6.07 7.38 13.49
N LEU A 173 -5.64 7.73 12.25
CA LEU A 173 -5.60 9.10 11.78
C LEU A 173 -7.00 9.74 11.71
N GLY A 174 -8.01 8.99 11.28
CA GLY A 174 -9.40 9.46 11.27
C GLY A 174 -9.96 9.74 12.66
N LYS A 175 -9.57 8.96 13.68
CA LYS A 175 -9.90 9.24 15.08
C LYS A 175 -9.17 10.47 15.61
N LEU A 176 -7.91 10.65 15.22
CA LEU A 176 -7.08 11.80 15.60
C LEU A 176 -7.60 13.10 14.96
N ASN A 177 -7.99 13.05 13.70
CA ASN A 177 -8.52 14.18 12.93
C ASN A 177 -9.78 13.80 12.15
N PRO A 178 -10.97 13.82 12.79
CA PRO A 178 -12.22 13.40 12.15
C PRO A 178 -12.58 14.20 10.89
N ALA A 179 -12.15 15.45 10.79
CA ALA A 179 -12.38 16.27 9.60
C ALA A 179 -11.64 15.77 8.35
N ARG A 180 -10.63 14.95 8.54
CA ARG A 180 -9.82 14.32 7.48
C ARG A 180 -9.98 12.80 7.47
N ALA A 181 -11.05 12.30 8.09
CA ALA A 181 -11.30 10.86 8.14
C ALA A 181 -11.47 10.28 6.73
N VAL A 182 -10.80 9.17 6.49
CA VAL A 182 -10.91 8.37 5.27
C VAL A 182 -11.29 6.95 5.71
N ALA A 183 -12.34 6.39 5.15
CA ALA A 183 -12.66 5.00 5.40
C ALA A 183 -11.58 4.10 4.76
N PRO A 184 -11.16 3.02 5.43
CA PRO A 184 -10.21 2.10 4.81
C PRO A 184 -10.78 1.55 3.50
N PRO A 185 -9.93 1.33 2.48
CA PRO A 185 -10.35 0.61 1.29
C PRO A 185 -10.75 -0.82 1.64
N GLY A 186 -11.45 -1.49 0.75
CA GLY A 186 -11.74 -2.91 0.91
C GLY A 186 -10.44 -3.68 1.20
N LEU A 187 -10.41 -4.41 2.31
CA LEU A 187 -9.24 -5.16 2.74
C LEU A 187 -9.02 -6.38 1.85
N GLY A 188 -7.80 -6.52 1.41
CA GLY A 188 -7.31 -7.65 0.66
C GLY A 188 -7.44 -7.50 -0.86
N ASN A 189 -6.32 -7.73 -1.53
CA ASN A 189 -6.34 -8.11 -2.92
C ASN A 189 -6.82 -9.55 -2.95
N GLY A 190 -8.11 -9.77 -3.17
CA GLY A 190 -8.57 -11.09 -3.53
C GLY A 190 -7.75 -11.53 -4.76
N ALA A 191 -7.04 -12.63 -4.65
CA ALA A 191 -6.41 -13.26 -5.80
C ALA A 191 -7.09 -14.60 -6.07
N ILE A 192 -7.50 -14.82 -7.30
CA ILE A 192 -7.96 -16.13 -7.73
C ILE A 192 -6.81 -16.80 -8.47
N ALA A 193 -6.36 -17.94 -7.97
CA ALA A 193 -5.38 -18.79 -8.63
C ALA A 193 -6.05 -20.11 -8.99
N ILE A 194 -6.18 -20.40 -10.29
CA ILE A 194 -6.80 -21.63 -10.81
C ILE A 194 -5.77 -22.38 -11.65
N GLY A 195 -5.45 -23.60 -11.22
CA GLY A 195 -4.60 -24.50 -11.99
C GLY A 195 -5.41 -25.30 -13.00
N TYR A 196 -5.01 -25.27 -14.26
CA TYR A 196 -5.56 -26.11 -15.34
C TYR A 196 -4.56 -27.19 -15.71
N LYS A 197 -4.98 -28.43 -15.70
CA LYS A 197 -4.16 -29.56 -16.20
C LYS A 197 -3.86 -29.40 -17.68
N GLU A 198 -4.80 -28.82 -18.42
CA GLU A 198 -4.73 -28.56 -19.83
C GLU A 198 -5.30 -27.17 -20.12
N GLY A 199 -4.46 -26.25 -20.52
CA GLY A 199 -4.85 -24.93 -21.00
C GLY A 199 -5.22 -24.96 -22.49
N ARG A 200 -5.53 -23.78 -23.06
CA ARG A 200 -5.91 -23.67 -24.47
C ARG A 200 -4.84 -24.17 -25.45
N ASN A 201 -3.59 -24.15 -25.06
CA ASN A 201 -2.44 -24.63 -25.84
C ASN A 201 -2.10 -26.13 -25.57
N GLY A 202 -2.95 -26.85 -24.86
CA GLY A 202 -2.74 -28.27 -24.50
C GLY A 202 -1.68 -28.49 -23.41
N LYS A 203 -1.21 -27.43 -22.75
CA LYS A 203 -0.19 -27.50 -21.67
C LYS A 203 -0.79 -27.08 -20.34
N PRO A 204 -0.27 -27.58 -19.20
CA PRO A 204 -0.66 -27.09 -17.90
C PRO A 204 -0.44 -25.59 -17.79
N THR A 205 -1.41 -24.88 -17.25
CA THR A 205 -1.33 -23.42 -17.03
C THR A 205 -1.99 -23.02 -15.72
N VAL A 206 -1.65 -21.84 -15.23
CA VAL A 206 -2.26 -21.24 -14.05
C VAL A 206 -2.84 -19.89 -14.44
N GLN A 207 -4.12 -19.72 -14.19
CA GLN A 207 -4.75 -18.40 -14.21
C GLN A 207 -4.51 -17.73 -12.87
N TYR A 208 -4.10 -16.47 -12.90
CA TYR A 208 -3.94 -15.66 -11.70
C TYR A 208 -4.58 -14.29 -11.97
N GLU A 209 -5.69 -14.02 -11.28
CA GLU A 209 -6.42 -12.76 -11.42
C GLU A 209 -6.44 -12.01 -10.08
N LEU A 210 -6.14 -10.74 -10.12
CA LEU A 210 -6.30 -9.85 -8.99
C LEU A 210 -7.72 -9.28 -8.98
N MET A 211 -8.38 -9.44 -7.85
CA MET A 211 -9.72 -8.89 -7.64
C MET A 211 -9.59 -7.47 -7.08
N VAL A 212 -10.06 -6.50 -7.82
CA VAL A 212 -10.15 -5.13 -7.34
C VAL A 212 -11.29 -4.98 -6.32
N THR A 213 -11.09 -4.13 -5.33
CA THR A 213 -12.07 -3.83 -4.29
C THR A 213 -12.74 -2.47 -4.53
N SER A 214 -12.62 -1.55 -3.62
CA SER A 214 -13.10 -0.18 -3.73
C SER A 214 -12.29 0.74 -2.83
N LEU A 215 -12.23 2.02 -3.16
CA LEU A 215 -11.76 3.04 -2.23
C LEU A 215 -12.85 3.30 -1.18
N GLY A 216 -12.42 3.59 0.05
CA GLY A 216 -13.31 4.04 1.10
C GLY A 216 -13.85 5.45 0.85
N GLY A 217 -14.95 5.79 1.48
CA GLY A 217 -15.47 7.15 1.51
C GLY A 217 -14.59 8.09 2.34
N THR A 218 -14.74 9.38 2.12
CA THR A 218 -14.13 10.45 2.91
C THR A 218 -15.22 11.32 3.53
N ALA A 219 -14.85 12.33 4.30
CA ALA A 219 -15.82 13.28 4.83
C ALA A 219 -16.63 13.99 3.72
N ASP A 220 -16.06 14.16 2.52
CA ASP A 220 -16.64 14.94 1.43
C ASP A 220 -17.15 14.09 0.26
N HIS A 221 -16.67 12.87 0.10
CA HIS A 221 -16.92 12.05 -1.08
C HIS A 221 -17.27 10.61 -0.72
N ASP A 222 -18.16 10.02 -1.48
CA ASP A 222 -18.40 8.57 -1.45
C ASP A 222 -17.19 7.80 -1.98
N GLY A 223 -17.06 6.56 -1.55
CA GLY A 223 -16.02 5.66 -2.05
C GLY A 223 -16.21 5.34 -3.54
N THR A 224 -15.11 5.08 -4.23
CA THR A 224 -15.14 4.72 -5.64
C THR A 224 -15.09 3.20 -5.79
N PRO A 225 -16.11 2.59 -6.42
CA PRO A 225 -16.12 1.14 -6.63
C PRO A 225 -15.10 0.73 -7.71
N MET A 226 -14.67 -0.52 -7.67
CA MET A 226 -13.79 -1.14 -8.67
C MET A 226 -12.45 -0.43 -8.86
N VAL A 227 -11.95 0.22 -7.82
CA VAL A 227 -10.61 0.83 -7.78
C VAL A 227 -9.83 0.14 -6.67
N MET A 228 -8.67 -0.38 -7.02
CA MET A 228 -7.80 -0.97 -6.02
C MET A 228 -7.28 0.12 -5.08
N GLY A 229 -7.68 0.05 -3.83
CA GLY A 229 -7.17 0.95 -2.79
C GLY A 229 -5.68 0.74 -2.54
N MET A 230 -5.06 1.71 -1.89
CA MET A 230 -3.68 1.66 -1.48
C MET A 230 -2.68 1.75 -2.65
N CYS A 231 -1.94 1.82 -3.22
CA CYS A 231 -0.83 1.97 -4.16
C CYS A 231 -0.91 1.13 -5.45
N HIS A 232 -2.07 0.60 -5.79
CA HIS A 232 -2.16 -0.29 -6.95
C HIS A 232 -2.91 0.35 -8.12
N PHE A 233 -2.23 0.47 -9.25
CA PHE A 233 -2.83 0.79 -10.54
C PHE A 233 -2.99 -0.49 -11.38
N THR A 234 -3.62 -1.51 -10.80
CA THR A 234 -3.83 -2.77 -11.51
C THR A 234 -5.19 -2.73 -12.19
N PRO A 235 -5.26 -2.60 -13.50
CA PRO A 235 -6.52 -2.72 -14.22
C PRO A 235 -7.02 -4.15 -14.15
N SER A 236 -8.34 -4.33 -14.12
CA SER A 236 -8.93 -5.66 -14.28
C SER A 236 -8.65 -6.19 -15.68
N THR A 237 -8.31 -7.46 -15.79
CA THR A 237 -8.15 -8.11 -17.08
C THR A 237 -9.49 -8.10 -17.83
N PRO A 238 -9.57 -7.59 -19.07
CA PRO A 238 -10.80 -7.65 -19.85
C PRO A 238 -11.32 -9.08 -20.00
N VAL A 239 -12.63 -9.25 -19.91
CA VAL A 239 -13.30 -10.57 -19.98
C VAL A 239 -12.90 -11.34 -21.22
N GLU A 240 -12.78 -10.68 -22.36
CA GLU A 240 -12.40 -11.24 -23.65
C GLU A 240 -10.99 -11.82 -23.62
N ILE A 241 -10.06 -11.15 -22.96
CA ILE A 241 -8.68 -11.62 -22.80
C ILE A 241 -8.67 -12.86 -21.91
N VAL A 242 -9.39 -12.84 -20.78
CA VAL A 242 -9.47 -13.99 -19.87
C VAL A 242 -10.05 -15.21 -20.60
N GLU A 243 -11.12 -15.05 -21.37
CA GLU A 243 -11.75 -16.12 -22.15
C GLU A 243 -10.87 -16.61 -23.32
N THR A 244 -9.98 -15.75 -23.82
CA THR A 244 -9.03 -16.13 -24.87
C THR A 244 -7.88 -16.95 -24.30
N GLU A 245 -7.35 -16.57 -23.17
CA GLU A 245 -6.16 -17.19 -22.56
C GLU A 245 -6.49 -18.48 -21.81
N TYR A 246 -7.66 -18.55 -21.15
CA TYR A 246 -8.00 -19.64 -20.25
C TYR A 246 -9.25 -20.40 -20.73
N PRO A 247 -9.37 -21.72 -20.39
CA PRO A 247 -10.49 -22.55 -20.81
C PRO A 247 -11.74 -22.31 -19.95
N ILE A 248 -12.15 -21.06 -19.80
CA ILE A 248 -13.32 -20.63 -19.03
C ILE A 248 -14.23 -19.74 -19.86
N ARG A 249 -15.46 -19.58 -19.38
CA ARG A 249 -16.42 -18.61 -19.88
C ARG A 249 -16.97 -17.81 -18.74
N ILE A 250 -16.90 -16.49 -18.84
CA ILE A 250 -17.44 -15.56 -17.85
C ILE A 250 -18.91 -15.27 -18.20
N ARG A 251 -19.82 -15.72 -17.36
CA ARG A 251 -21.27 -15.55 -17.61
C ARG A 251 -21.76 -14.15 -17.26
N LYS A 252 -21.15 -13.54 -16.25
CA LYS A 252 -21.53 -12.20 -15.77
C LYS A 252 -20.31 -11.54 -15.17
N PHE A 253 -20.06 -10.29 -15.55
CA PHE A 253 -19.12 -9.38 -14.96
C PHE A 253 -19.83 -8.04 -14.80
N ASP A 254 -20.23 -7.69 -13.60
CA ASP A 254 -21.11 -6.55 -13.34
C ASP A 254 -20.94 -6.05 -11.90
N ILE A 255 -21.35 -4.80 -11.64
CA ILE A 255 -21.44 -4.24 -10.29
C ILE A 255 -22.75 -4.69 -9.68
N TRP A 256 -22.68 -5.29 -8.51
CA TRP A 256 -23.88 -5.63 -7.75
C TRP A 256 -24.43 -4.32 -7.17
N ARG A 257 -25.53 -3.85 -7.74
CA ARG A 257 -26.20 -2.63 -7.30
C ARG A 257 -26.69 -2.79 -5.85
N ASP A 258 -26.69 -1.68 -5.13
CA ASP A 258 -27.15 -1.61 -3.72
C ASP A 258 -26.41 -2.54 -2.74
N SER A 259 -25.22 -3.01 -3.10
CA SER A 259 -24.37 -3.84 -2.23
C SER A 259 -23.33 -3.04 -1.44
N ALA A 260 -23.21 -1.74 -1.68
CA ALA A 260 -22.31 -0.89 -0.95
C ALA A 260 -22.77 -0.68 0.50
N GLY A 261 -21.82 -0.53 1.41
CA GLY A 261 -22.09 -0.03 2.77
C GLY A 261 -22.44 1.45 2.78
N ALA A 262 -22.52 2.04 3.98
CA ALA A 262 -22.68 3.47 4.13
C ALA A 262 -21.54 4.21 3.39
N GLY A 263 -21.91 5.23 2.64
CA GLY A 263 -20.97 6.01 1.88
C GLY A 263 -20.25 7.05 2.75
N ARG A 264 -20.40 8.30 2.38
CA ARG A 264 -19.87 9.45 3.11
C ARG A 264 -20.40 9.49 4.56
N THR A 265 -19.51 9.63 5.54
CA THR A 265 -19.86 9.76 6.97
C THR A 265 -19.75 11.22 7.44
#